data_65815ee36dfc15094ddaa8360fd333a2
#
_entry.id   65815ee36dfc15094ddaa8360fd333a2
#
_cell.length_a   1.000
_cell.length_b   1.000
_cell.length_c   1.000
_cell.angle_alpha   90.00
_cell.angle_beta   90.00
_cell.angle_gamma   90.00
#
_symmetry.space_group_name_H-M   'P 1'
#
loop_
_entity.id
_entity.type
_entity.pdbx_description
1 polymer ?
#
loop_
_entity_poly.entity_id
_entity_poly.type
_entity_poly.pdbx_seq_one_letter_code
_entity_poly.pdbx_strand_id
1 'polypeptide(L)'
;VLRLSGNIEFRKVDIAFKIAGKLAELSVEEGADVQRGQMLARLERETMTRMRERDRAGVAIAESNLEQMRTAIEFQRRTLEAETKLREAELRQARAKLQELSDGARPQEIAQVRAQASDIRALQAQARRDWERAQKLAEAEDISQAQFDQFRLRLDSATAQLQNAEQRLALVVEGPRQTDLEAARANVARAEAALKLTEAQRIEIKRKQQDLVARRAEVERNQANVGVIDSQIADTTLTAPVDGVVLVRSADPGEVLAAGTPVLTLGEIDKPWFRGYVPQSKLGRVQLGQGVEVRSDSYPEKRYRGRITFIASEAEFTPKQIQTQEERVKLVYRIKVEVENPGRELKLSMPVDAEIRFQ
;
A
#
# COMPACT_ATOMS: atom_id res chain seq x y z
N VAL A 1 -40.27 11.97 58.01
CA VAL A 1 -39.27 12.78 57.31
C VAL A 1 -37.93 12.55 57.97
N LEU A 2 -36.89 12.28 57.17
CA LEU A 2 -35.51 12.22 57.64
C LEU A 2 -34.77 13.46 57.14
N ARG A 3 -34.17 14.19 58.06
CA ARG A 3 -33.30 15.33 57.74
C ARG A 3 -31.83 14.89 57.83
N LEU A 4 -31.04 15.20 56.81
CA LEU A 4 -29.64 14.90 56.73
C LEU A 4 -28.89 16.16 56.33
N SER A 5 -27.86 16.51 57.09
CA SER A 5 -26.95 17.59 56.73
C SER A 5 -25.78 17.03 55.96
N GLY A 6 -25.31 17.75 54.95
CA GLY A 6 -24.18 17.36 54.16
C GLY A 6 -23.70 18.51 53.25
N ASN A 7 -22.88 18.18 52.27
CA ASN A 7 -22.30 19.18 51.40
C ASN A 7 -22.61 18.88 49.94
N ILE A 8 -22.63 19.92 49.13
CA ILE A 8 -22.69 19.83 47.67
C ILE A 8 -21.31 19.49 47.14
N GLU A 9 -21.26 18.50 46.25
CA GLU A 9 -20.06 18.11 45.51
C GLU A 9 -20.33 18.16 44.02
N PHE A 10 -19.25 18.35 43.27
CA PHE A 10 -19.25 18.28 41.81
C PHE A 10 -18.25 17.24 41.35
N ARG A 11 -18.46 16.73 40.16
CA ARG A 11 -17.43 15.97 39.46
C ARG A 11 -16.31 16.93 39.07
N LYS A 12 -15.10 16.63 39.53
CA LYS A 12 -13.88 17.35 39.16
C LYS A 12 -13.10 16.54 38.14
N VAL A 13 -12.56 17.22 37.14
CA VAL A 13 -11.72 16.64 36.12
C VAL A 13 -10.42 17.46 36.03
N ASP A 14 -9.33 16.86 36.43
CA ASP A 14 -8.02 17.48 36.31
C ASP A 14 -7.54 17.32 34.88
N ILE A 15 -7.16 18.43 34.25
CA ILE A 15 -6.77 18.52 32.86
C ILE A 15 -5.27 18.74 32.79
N ALA A 16 -4.57 17.84 32.11
CA ALA A 16 -3.11 17.83 31.98
C ALA A 16 -2.69 17.56 30.55
N PHE A 17 -1.53 18.05 30.16
CA PHE A 17 -0.91 17.67 28.88
C PHE A 17 -0.34 16.25 28.96
N LYS A 18 -0.46 15.52 27.86
CA LYS A 18 0.14 14.17 27.73
C LYS A 18 1.65 14.20 27.50
N ILE A 19 2.18 15.34 27.08
CA ILE A 19 3.59 15.56 26.77
C ILE A 19 4.15 16.72 27.61
N ALA A 20 5.44 16.69 27.86
CA ALA A 20 6.12 17.80 28.51
C ALA A 20 6.37 18.95 27.52
N GLY A 21 6.34 20.18 28.03
CA GLY A 21 6.63 21.36 27.23
C GLY A 21 6.45 22.66 27.99
N LYS A 22 6.85 23.77 27.36
CA LYS A 22 6.63 25.10 27.91
C LYS A 22 5.21 25.57 27.55
N LEU A 23 4.46 26.05 28.55
CA LEU A 23 3.11 26.62 28.36
C LEU A 23 3.22 27.93 27.60
N ALA A 24 2.75 27.95 26.36
CA ALA A 24 2.76 29.15 25.52
C ALA A 24 1.55 30.04 25.76
N GLU A 25 0.38 29.44 25.95
CA GLU A 25 -0.89 30.16 26.05
C GLU A 25 -1.86 29.42 26.97
N LEU A 26 -2.58 30.16 27.77
CA LEU A 26 -3.72 29.72 28.56
C LEU A 26 -4.89 30.64 28.25
N SER A 27 -5.93 30.11 27.63
CA SER A 27 -7.04 30.89 27.04
C SER A 27 -8.22 31.07 27.98
N VAL A 28 -8.13 30.55 29.20
CA VAL A 28 -9.24 30.57 30.19
C VAL A 28 -8.73 30.96 31.56
N GLU A 29 -9.60 31.59 32.36
CA GLU A 29 -9.34 31.99 33.74
C GLU A 29 -10.21 31.19 34.71
N GLU A 30 -9.92 31.28 36.03
CA GLU A 30 -10.76 30.70 37.07
C GLU A 30 -12.17 31.32 37.05
N GLY A 31 -13.19 30.50 37.16
CA GLY A 31 -14.58 30.88 37.07
C GLY A 31 -15.13 30.94 35.64
N ALA A 32 -14.29 30.78 34.60
CA ALA A 32 -14.78 30.81 33.24
C ALA A 32 -15.57 29.55 32.86
N ASP A 33 -16.68 29.75 32.14
CA ASP A 33 -17.45 28.66 31.53
C ASP A 33 -16.71 28.10 30.33
N VAL A 34 -16.65 26.77 30.20
CA VAL A 34 -15.99 26.07 29.07
C VAL A 34 -16.94 25.04 28.51
N GLN A 35 -16.84 24.86 27.17
CA GLN A 35 -17.58 23.86 26.42
C GLN A 35 -16.69 22.70 26.04
N ARG A 36 -17.23 21.52 25.95
CA ARG A 36 -16.51 20.35 25.46
C ARG A 36 -15.87 20.60 24.08
N GLY A 37 -14.58 20.29 23.94
CA GLY A 37 -13.81 20.53 22.73
C GLY A 37 -13.20 21.93 22.62
N GLN A 38 -13.57 22.87 23.51
CA GLN A 38 -12.97 24.20 23.56
C GLN A 38 -11.48 24.12 23.92
N MET A 39 -10.63 24.86 23.21
CA MET A 39 -9.22 24.97 23.53
C MET A 39 -9.04 25.72 24.84
N LEU A 40 -8.29 25.14 25.77
CA LEU A 40 -8.01 25.69 27.10
C LEU A 40 -6.61 26.24 27.20
N ALA A 41 -5.63 25.50 26.68
CA ALA A 41 -4.22 25.84 26.77
C ALA A 41 -3.44 25.26 25.61
N ARG A 42 -2.24 25.78 25.39
CA ARG A 42 -1.34 25.33 24.32
C ARG A 42 0.12 25.40 24.78
N LEU A 43 0.85 24.33 24.51
CA LEU A 43 2.33 24.31 24.66
C LEU A 43 3.00 24.95 23.45
N GLU A 44 4.24 25.38 23.64
CA GLU A 44 5.13 25.80 22.56
C GLU A 44 5.40 24.63 21.62
N ARG A 45 5.16 24.82 20.31
CA ARG A 45 5.22 23.76 19.30
C ARG A 45 6.18 24.01 18.15
N GLU A 46 6.98 25.09 18.23
CA GLU A 46 7.84 25.48 17.11
C GLU A 46 8.81 24.36 16.74
N THR A 47 9.51 23.79 17.73
CA THR A 47 10.45 22.68 17.49
C THR A 47 9.76 21.48 16.81
N MET A 48 8.59 21.09 17.26
CA MET A 48 7.83 19.97 16.66
C MET A 48 7.36 20.32 15.23
N THR A 49 6.98 21.57 14.97
CA THR A 49 6.63 22.03 13.63
C THR A 49 7.83 21.93 12.69
N ARG A 50 9.03 22.33 13.13
CA ARG A 50 10.26 22.18 12.33
C ARG A 50 10.63 20.72 12.09
N MET A 51 10.44 19.85 13.09
CA MET A 51 10.63 18.40 12.93
C MET A 51 9.68 17.83 11.89
N ARG A 52 8.40 18.21 11.94
CA ARG A 52 7.40 17.81 10.93
C ARG A 52 7.81 18.24 9.52
N GLU A 53 8.26 19.49 9.34
CA GLU A 53 8.72 20.00 8.04
C GLU A 53 9.91 19.19 7.51
N ARG A 54 10.89 18.89 8.37
CA ARG A 54 12.03 18.02 8.04
C ARG A 54 11.57 16.62 7.62
N ASP A 55 10.67 16.00 8.37
CA ASP A 55 10.21 14.64 8.11
C ASP A 55 9.32 14.60 6.84
N ARG A 56 8.54 15.65 6.56
CA ARG A 56 7.83 15.82 5.28
C ARG A 56 8.78 15.94 4.09
N ALA A 57 9.89 16.67 4.24
CA ALA A 57 10.92 16.70 3.22
C ALA A 57 11.53 15.31 2.98
N GLY A 58 11.70 14.51 4.05
CA GLY A 58 12.10 13.10 3.95
C GLY A 58 11.11 12.24 3.17
N VAL A 59 9.80 12.44 3.35
CA VAL A 59 8.75 11.78 2.55
C VAL A 59 8.89 12.15 1.07
N ALA A 60 9.03 13.45 0.75
CA ALA A 60 9.15 13.92 -0.64
C ALA A 60 10.38 13.33 -1.35
N ILE A 61 11.51 13.20 -0.65
CA ILE A 61 12.72 12.55 -1.17
C ILE A 61 12.44 11.06 -1.45
N ALA A 62 11.81 10.34 -0.52
CA ALA A 62 11.50 8.92 -0.68
C ALA A 62 10.50 8.69 -1.83
N GLU A 63 9.50 9.53 -2.00
CA GLU A 63 8.55 9.51 -3.11
C GLU A 63 9.25 9.78 -4.46
N SER A 64 10.16 10.74 -4.51
CA SER A 64 10.96 11.00 -5.71
C SER A 64 11.82 9.79 -6.10
N ASN A 65 12.48 9.15 -5.13
CA ASN A 65 13.27 7.94 -5.35
C ASN A 65 12.40 6.77 -5.85
N LEU A 66 11.19 6.63 -5.30
CA LEU A 66 10.21 5.63 -5.73
C LEU A 66 9.80 5.85 -7.19
N GLU A 67 9.53 7.10 -7.58
CA GLU A 67 9.13 7.43 -8.95
C GLU A 67 10.28 7.26 -9.96
N GLN A 68 11.50 7.61 -9.57
CA GLN A 68 12.68 7.33 -10.37
C GLN A 68 12.84 5.82 -10.63
N MET A 69 12.63 4.98 -9.60
CA MET A 69 12.70 3.52 -9.75
C MET A 69 11.59 3.01 -10.67
N ARG A 70 10.37 3.51 -10.57
CA ARG A 70 9.26 3.16 -11.47
C ARG A 70 9.60 3.48 -12.93
N THR A 71 10.09 4.67 -13.17
CA THR A 71 10.49 5.12 -14.52
C THR A 71 11.61 4.26 -15.08
N ALA A 72 12.61 3.91 -14.24
CA ALA A 72 13.72 3.04 -14.66
C ALA A 72 13.24 1.63 -15.01
N ILE A 73 12.31 1.05 -14.25
CA ILE A 73 11.70 -0.26 -14.55
C ILE A 73 10.90 -0.21 -15.85
N GLU A 74 10.10 0.82 -16.06
CA GLU A 74 9.28 0.98 -17.26
C GLU A 74 10.16 1.14 -18.51
N PHE A 75 11.21 1.96 -18.43
CA PHE A 75 12.20 2.09 -19.51
C PHE A 75 12.83 0.74 -19.85
N GLN A 76 13.33 0.03 -18.84
CA GLN A 76 13.98 -1.27 -19.06
C GLN A 76 13.01 -2.32 -19.62
N ARG A 77 11.74 -2.31 -19.16
CA ARG A 77 10.69 -3.20 -19.68
C ARG A 77 10.45 -2.96 -21.17
N ARG A 78 10.30 -1.69 -21.58
CA ARG A 78 10.09 -1.33 -22.99
C ARG A 78 11.29 -1.67 -23.86
N THR A 79 12.49 -1.43 -23.36
CA THR A 79 13.73 -1.80 -24.06
C THR A 79 13.82 -3.31 -24.26
N LEU A 80 13.56 -4.09 -23.21
CA LEU A 80 13.57 -5.55 -23.29
C LEU A 80 12.49 -6.09 -24.24
N GLU A 81 11.31 -5.50 -24.25
CA GLU A 81 10.23 -5.88 -25.17
C GLU A 81 10.62 -5.62 -26.64
N ALA A 82 11.23 -4.47 -26.92
CA ALA A 82 11.71 -4.14 -28.27
C ALA A 82 12.84 -5.09 -28.70
N GLU A 83 13.79 -5.39 -27.82
CA GLU A 83 14.88 -6.32 -28.07
C GLU A 83 14.38 -7.76 -28.29
N THR A 84 13.42 -8.22 -27.49
CA THR A 84 12.77 -9.52 -27.66
C THR A 84 12.12 -9.64 -29.05
N LYS A 85 11.37 -8.63 -29.48
CA LYS A 85 10.77 -8.59 -30.83
C LYS A 85 11.81 -8.64 -31.94
N LEU A 86 12.92 -7.94 -31.75
CA LEU A 86 14.03 -7.99 -32.71
C LEU A 86 14.62 -9.42 -32.81
N ARG A 87 14.93 -10.06 -31.69
CA ARG A 87 15.48 -11.43 -31.66
C ARG A 87 14.50 -12.47 -32.22
N GLU A 88 13.19 -12.30 -31.95
CA GLU A 88 12.16 -13.14 -32.57
C GLU A 88 12.10 -12.97 -34.09
N ALA A 89 12.30 -11.76 -34.61
CA ALA A 89 12.34 -11.51 -36.04
C ALA A 89 13.59 -12.16 -36.67
N GLU A 90 14.77 -12.03 -36.04
CA GLU A 90 16.00 -12.69 -36.46
C GLU A 90 15.85 -14.23 -36.49
N LEU A 91 15.22 -14.80 -35.46
CA LEU A 91 14.94 -16.24 -35.42
C LEU A 91 13.98 -16.68 -36.54
N ARG A 92 12.92 -15.91 -36.79
CA ARG A 92 12.01 -16.18 -37.92
C ARG A 92 12.72 -16.15 -39.24
N GLN A 93 13.60 -15.16 -39.44
CA GLN A 93 14.44 -15.08 -40.67
C GLN A 93 15.36 -16.29 -40.82
N ALA A 94 16.06 -16.69 -39.76
CA ALA A 94 16.96 -17.85 -39.79
C ALA A 94 16.17 -19.15 -40.06
N ARG A 95 15.01 -19.34 -39.48
CA ARG A 95 14.13 -20.48 -39.72
C ARG A 95 13.57 -20.50 -41.13
N ALA A 96 13.17 -19.35 -41.67
CA ALA A 96 12.70 -19.25 -43.05
C ALA A 96 13.80 -19.62 -44.06
N LYS A 97 15.06 -19.22 -43.78
CA LYS A 97 16.21 -19.59 -44.62
C LYS A 97 16.54 -21.09 -44.55
N LEU A 98 16.47 -21.68 -43.36
CA LEU A 98 16.62 -23.13 -43.21
C LEU A 98 15.51 -23.88 -43.97
N GLN A 99 14.26 -23.42 -43.88
CA GLN A 99 13.14 -24.01 -44.57
C GLN A 99 13.32 -23.93 -46.10
N GLU A 100 13.70 -22.74 -46.63
CA GLU A 100 14.01 -22.55 -48.06
C GLU A 100 15.04 -23.56 -48.55
N LEU A 101 16.15 -23.75 -47.80
CA LEU A 101 17.17 -24.72 -48.15
C LEU A 101 16.65 -26.16 -47.98
N SER A 102 15.86 -26.47 -46.97
CA SER A 102 15.31 -27.82 -46.75
C SER A 102 14.31 -28.23 -47.85
N ASP A 103 13.51 -27.29 -48.35
CA ASP A 103 12.53 -27.54 -49.38
C ASP A 103 13.19 -27.78 -50.75
N GLY A 104 14.44 -27.29 -50.91
CA GLY A 104 15.23 -27.48 -52.14
C GLY A 104 14.67 -26.74 -53.35
N ALA A 105 14.93 -27.25 -54.56
CA ALA A 105 14.47 -26.66 -55.79
C ALA A 105 12.94 -26.87 -55.97
N ARG A 106 12.27 -25.86 -56.47
CA ARG A 106 10.82 -25.90 -56.68
C ARG A 106 10.46 -26.95 -57.73
N PRO A 107 9.32 -27.66 -57.62
CA PRO A 107 8.88 -28.65 -58.62
C PRO A 107 8.88 -28.15 -60.06
N GLN A 108 8.58 -26.86 -60.27
CA GLN A 108 8.63 -26.22 -61.60
C GLN A 108 10.03 -26.08 -62.12
N GLU A 109 11.01 -25.73 -61.28
CA GLU A 109 12.44 -25.63 -61.63
C GLU A 109 13.01 -27.00 -62.04
N ILE A 110 12.69 -28.06 -61.25
CA ILE A 110 13.03 -29.44 -61.57
C ILE A 110 12.41 -29.87 -62.91
N ALA A 111 11.12 -29.57 -63.13
CA ALA A 111 10.40 -29.89 -64.37
C ALA A 111 11.02 -29.19 -65.56
N GLN A 112 11.43 -27.93 -65.45
CA GLN A 112 12.08 -27.16 -66.52
C GLN A 112 13.42 -27.77 -66.90
N VAL A 113 14.27 -28.06 -65.94
CA VAL A 113 15.62 -28.67 -66.24
C VAL A 113 15.44 -30.08 -66.76
N ARG A 114 14.47 -30.86 -66.32
CA ARG A 114 14.15 -32.20 -66.83
C ARG A 114 13.69 -32.16 -68.29
N ALA A 115 12.83 -31.21 -68.67
CA ALA A 115 12.39 -31.00 -70.03
C ALA A 115 13.61 -30.67 -70.94
N GLN A 116 14.47 -29.75 -70.48
CA GLN A 116 15.69 -29.40 -71.21
C GLN A 116 16.63 -30.62 -71.43
N ALA A 117 16.81 -31.46 -70.40
CA ALA A 117 17.61 -32.70 -70.56
C ALA A 117 16.93 -33.69 -71.52
N SER A 118 15.60 -33.77 -71.52
CA SER A 118 14.84 -34.60 -72.45
C SER A 118 14.99 -34.15 -73.92
N ASP A 119 14.94 -32.83 -74.18
CA ASP A 119 15.11 -32.26 -75.50
C ASP A 119 16.57 -32.57 -76.08
N ILE A 120 17.57 -32.35 -75.21
CA ILE A 120 18.96 -32.65 -75.60
C ILE A 120 19.16 -34.17 -75.82
N ARG A 121 18.49 -35.02 -75.00
CA ARG A 121 18.53 -36.49 -75.22
C ARG A 121 17.92 -36.88 -76.55
N ALA A 122 16.79 -36.22 -76.96
CA ALA A 122 16.24 -36.47 -78.31
C ALA A 122 17.18 -36.04 -79.41
N LEU A 123 17.88 -34.91 -79.28
CA LEU A 123 18.88 -34.46 -80.24
C LEU A 123 20.09 -35.44 -80.33
N GLN A 124 20.61 -35.94 -79.22
CA GLN A 124 21.65 -36.94 -79.19
C GLN A 124 21.19 -38.24 -79.83
N ALA A 125 19.98 -38.70 -79.55
CA ALA A 125 19.41 -39.91 -80.15
C ALA A 125 19.26 -39.76 -81.67
N GLN A 126 18.95 -38.57 -82.19
CA GLN A 126 18.94 -38.30 -83.63
C GLN A 126 20.36 -38.31 -84.21
N ALA A 127 21.32 -37.59 -83.59
CA ALA A 127 22.74 -37.59 -84.08
C ALA A 127 23.33 -39.00 -84.09
N ARG A 128 22.94 -39.86 -83.11
CA ARG A 128 23.34 -41.27 -83.10
C ARG A 128 22.76 -42.07 -84.25
N ARG A 129 21.49 -41.90 -84.56
CA ARG A 129 20.86 -42.55 -85.72
C ARG A 129 21.49 -42.10 -87.03
N ASP A 130 21.79 -40.79 -87.14
CA ASP A 130 22.45 -40.22 -88.30
C ASP A 130 23.88 -40.76 -88.46
N TRP A 131 24.63 -40.90 -87.39
CA TRP A 131 25.99 -41.52 -87.41
C TRP A 131 25.90 -43.00 -87.73
N GLU A 132 24.97 -43.79 -87.15
CA GLU A 132 24.77 -45.20 -87.43
C GLU A 132 24.42 -45.44 -88.96
N ARG A 133 23.69 -44.52 -89.57
CA ARG A 133 23.45 -44.53 -90.99
C ARG A 133 24.72 -44.17 -91.78
N ALA A 134 25.42 -43.13 -91.35
CA ALA A 134 26.69 -42.71 -91.99
C ALA A 134 27.77 -43.83 -91.95
N GLN A 135 27.77 -44.60 -90.83
CA GLN A 135 28.69 -45.76 -90.73
C GLN A 135 28.45 -46.82 -91.81
N LYS A 136 27.15 -47.15 -92.02
CA LYS A 136 26.77 -48.11 -93.10
C LYS A 136 27.11 -47.59 -94.50
N LEU A 137 26.90 -46.28 -94.73
CA LEU A 137 27.24 -45.65 -96.01
C LEU A 137 28.75 -45.54 -96.21
N ALA A 138 29.53 -45.35 -95.17
CA ALA A 138 30.99 -45.37 -95.26
C ALA A 138 31.53 -46.76 -95.51
N GLU A 139 30.94 -47.83 -94.95
CA GLU A 139 31.25 -49.22 -95.22
C GLU A 139 30.98 -49.62 -96.69
N ALA A 140 29.94 -48.95 -97.30
CA ALA A 140 29.57 -49.10 -98.70
C ALA A 140 30.33 -48.17 -99.65
N GLU A 141 31.30 -47.37 -99.15
CA GLU A 141 32.10 -46.35 -99.91
C GLU A 141 31.19 -45.21 -100.50
N ASP A 142 29.93 -45.01 -100.05
CA ASP A 142 28.97 -44.06 -100.61
C ASP A 142 29.14 -42.63 -100.02
N ILE A 143 29.99 -42.40 -99.02
CA ILE A 143 30.29 -41.07 -98.44
C ILE A 143 31.79 -40.83 -98.26
N SER A 144 32.19 -39.53 -98.30
CA SER A 144 33.60 -39.17 -98.07
C SER A 144 33.99 -39.30 -96.62
N GLN A 145 35.28 -39.51 -96.27
CA GLN A 145 35.79 -39.54 -94.92
C GLN A 145 35.50 -38.24 -94.16
N ALA A 146 35.57 -37.08 -94.87
CA ALA A 146 35.23 -35.77 -94.23
C ALA A 146 33.76 -35.68 -93.82
N GLN A 147 32.83 -36.27 -94.57
CA GLN A 147 31.42 -36.35 -94.20
C GLN A 147 31.18 -37.31 -93.04
N PHE A 148 31.82 -38.46 -93.02
CA PHE A 148 31.77 -39.40 -91.88
C PHE A 148 32.31 -38.77 -90.61
N ASP A 149 33.42 -38.06 -90.64
CA ASP A 149 33.97 -37.37 -89.48
C ASP A 149 33.06 -36.24 -88.94
N GLN A 150 32.27 -35.56 -89.84
CA GLN A 150 31.27 -34.61 -89.47
C GLN A 150 30.12 -35.25 -88.64
N PHE A 151 29.64 -36.44 -89.07
CA PHE A 151 28.59 -37.14 -88.30
C PHE A 151 29.10 -37.61 -86.94
N ARG A 152 30.36 -38.08 -86.86
CA ARG A 152 31.06 -38.45 -85.64
C ARG A 152 31.18 -37.25 -84.73
N LEU A 153 31.67 -36.10 -85.23
CA LEU A 153 31.79 -34.87 -84.43
C LEU A 153 30.40 -34.39 -83.85
N ARG A 154 29.36 -34.52 -84.71
CA ARG A 154 27.96 -34.16 -84.25
C ARG A 154 27.50 -35.07 -83.14
N LEU A 155 27.77 -36.38 -83.22
CA LEU A 155 27.41 -37.33 -82.16
C LEU A 155 28.21 -37.06 -80.86
N ASP A 156 29.54 -36.85 -81.00
CA ASP A 156 30.39 -36.56 -79.84
C ASP A 156 29.95 -35.26 -79.13
N SER A 157 29.65 -34.21 -79.93
CA SER A 157 29.16 -32.95 -79.42
C SER A 157 27.79 -33.10 -78.72
N ALA A 158 26.85 -33.82 -79.34
CA ALA A 158 25.52 -34.04 -78.75
C ALA A 158 25.61 -34.92 -77.51
N THR A 159 26.55 -35.86 -77.42
CA THR A 159 26.78 -36.70 -76.24
C THR A 159 27.35 -35.88 -75.11
N ALA A 160 28.31 -34.99 -75.35
CA ALA A 160 28.83 -34.07 -74.32
C ALA A 160 27.77 -33.11 -73.83
N GLN A 161 26.91 -32.60 -74.72
CA GLN A 161 25.79 -31.74 -74.34
C GLN A 161 24.78 -32.48 -73.42
N LEU A 162 24.41 -33.73 -73.73
CA LEU A 162 23.55 -34.56 -72.92
C LEU A 162 24.16 -34.82 -71.57
N GLN A 163 25.40 -35.16 -71.45
CA GLN A 163 26.10 -35.39 -70.20
C GLN A 163 26.06 -34.13 -69.30
N ASN A 164 26.30 -32.94 -69.85
CA ASN A 164 26.26 -31.70 -69.19
C ASN A 164 24.80 -31.41 -68.68
N ALA A 165 23.78 -31.65 -69.49
CA ALA A 165 22.35 -31.45 -69.09
C ALA A 165 21.93 -32.44 -67.98
N GLU A 166 22.39 -33.70 -68.08
CA GLU A 166 22.10 -34.70 -67.03
C GLU A 166 22.83 -34.38 -65.73
N GLN A 167 24.04 -33.90 -65.75
CA GLN A 167 24.75 -33.42 -64.53
C GLN A 167 24.05 -32.22 -63.91
N ARG A 168 23.56 -31.28 -64.74
CA ARG A 168 22.80 -30.14 -64.25
C ARG A 168 21.47 -30.56 -63.58
N LEU A 169 20.77 -31.52 -64.22
CA LEU A 169 19.56 -32.09 -63.65
C LEU A 169 19.85 -32.78 -62.31
N ALA A 170 20.87 -33.56 -62.20
CA ALA A 170 21.30 -34.25 -61.01
C ALA A 170 21.58 -33.25 -59.87
N LEU A 171 22.32 -32.18 -60.12
CA LEU A 171 22.62 -31.14 -59.15
C LEU A 171 21.31 -30.42 -58.60
N VAL A 172 20.40 -30.16 -59.52
CA VAL A 172 19.11 -29.51 -59.10
C VAL A 172 18.24 -30.46 -58.27
N VAL A 173 18.21 -31.76 -58.63
CA VAL A 173 17.45 -32.78 -57.89
C VAL A 173 18.13 -33.15 -56.58
N GLU A 174 19.45 -33.20 -56.48
CA GLU A 174 20.21 -33.42 -55.26
C GLU A 174 19.94 -32.32 -54.22
N GLY A 175 19.76 -31.07 -54.70
CA GLY A 175 19.47 -29.93 -53.86
C GLY A 175 20.70 -29.32 -53.17
N PRO A 176 20.50 -28.59 -52.03
CA PRO A 176 21.57 -27.88 -51.31
C PRO A 176 22.56 -28.86 -50.67
N ARG A 177 23.79 -28.41 -50.56
CA ARG A 177 24.85 -29.19 -49.91
C ARG A 177 24.52 -29.40 -48.43
N GLN A 178 24.89 -30.54 -47.88
CA GLN A 178 24.74 -30.87 -46.47
C GLN A 178 25.37 -29.79 -45.53
N THR A 179 26.54 -29.26 -45.96
CA THR A 179 27.23 -28.17 -45.25
C THR A 179 26.40 -26.88 -45.17
N ASP A 180 25.62 -26.58 -46.22
CA ASP A 180 24.76 -25.37 -46.26
C ASP A 180 23.57 -25.54 -45.28
N LEU A 181 23.00 -26.74 -45.23
CA LEU A 181 21.95 -27.09 -44.25
C LEU A 181 22.46 -27.06 -42.81
N GLU A 182 23.66 -27.58 -42.57
CA GLU A 182 24.29 -27.52 -41.23
C GLU A 182 24.59 -26.09 -40.80
N ALA A 183 25.10 -25.25 -41.72
CA ALA A 183 25.31 -23.82 -41.45
C ALA A 183 24.01 -23.09 -41.16
N ALA A 184 22.92 -23.39 -41.87
CA ALA A 184 21.60 -22.81 -41.61
C ALA A 184 21.03 -23.26 -40.26
N ARG A 185 21.20 -24.55 -39.90
CA ARG A 185 20.80 -25.06 -38.55
C ARG A 185 21.59 -24.39 -37.44
N ALA A 186 22.91 -24.21 -37.63
CA ALA A 186 23.74 -23.50 -36.66
C ALA A 186 23.30 -22.03 -36.50
N ASN A 187 22.86 -21.36 -37.57
CA ASN A 187 22.34 -20.01 -37.52
C ASN A 187 21.00 -19.95 -36.71
N VAL A 188 20.11 -20.93 -36.91
CA VAL A 188 18.88 -21.03 -36.10
C VAL A 188 19.22 -21.23 -34.62
N ALA A 189 20.12 -22.16 -34.30
CA ALA A 189 20.55 -22.41 -32.93
C ALA A 189 21.17 -21.16 -32.26
N ARG A 190 21.94 -20.39 -33.00
CA ARG A 190 22.52 -19.13 -32.56
C ARG A 190 21.43 -18.08 -32.26
N ALA A 191 20.45 -17.94 -33.15
CA ALA A 191 19.33 -17.01 -32.97
C ALA A 191 18.44 -17.42 -31.77
N GLU A 192 18.22 -18.71 -31.55
CA GLU A 192 17.50 -19.23 -30.38
C GLU A 192 18.26 -18.96 -29.08
N ALA A 193 19.57 -19.16 -29.07
CA ALA A 193 20.39 -18.84 -27.90
C ALA A 193 20.36 -17.33 -27.57
N ALA A 194 20.41 -16.47 -28.59
CA ALA A 194 20.32 -15.02 -28.43
C ALA A 194 18.95 -14.60 -27.84
N LEU A 195 17.86 -15.21 -28.32
CA LEU A 195 16.53 -14.96 -27.77
C LEU A 195 16.43 -15.39 -26.27
N LYS A 196 16.93 -16.58 -25.94
CA LYS A 196 16.97 -17.06 -24.55
C LYS A 196 17.77 -16.14 -23.62
N LEU A 197 18.91 -15.61 -24.12
CA LEU A 197 19.70 -14.64 -23.35
C LEU A 197 18.91 -13.35 -23.07
N THR A 198 18.18 -12.85 -24.05
CA THR A 198 17.31 -11.67 -23.89
C THR A 198 16.17 -11.97 -22.90
N GLU A 199 15.57 -13.16 -22.95
CA GLU A 199 14.54 -13.57 -21.99
C GLU A 199 15.06 -13.66 -20.55
N ALA A 200 16.32 -14.10 -20.37
CA ALA A 200 16.95 -14.15 -19.04
C ALA A 200 17.05 -12.76 -18.39
N GLN A 201 17.09 -11.67 -19.14
CA GLN A 201 17.10 -10.30 -18.62
C GLN A 201 15.76 -9.93 -17.91
N ARG A 202 14.68 -10.70 -18.10
CA ARG A 202 13.43 -10.55 -17.35
C ARG A 202 13.64 -10.73 -15.83
N ILE A 203 14.62 -11.54 -15.45
CA ILE A 203 14.96 -11.75 -14.03
C ILE A 203 15.44 -10.45 -13.40
N GLU A 204 16.19 -9.66 -14.14
CA GLU A 204 16.68 -8.36 -13.67
C GLU A 204 15.53 -7.36 -13.41
N ILE A 205 14.53 -7.35 -14.29
CA ILE A 205 13.32 -6.55 -14.08
C ILE A 205 12.58 -7.01 -12.82
N LYS A 206 12.46 -8.33 -12.61
CA LYS A 206 11.83 -8.89 -11.41
C LYS A 206 12.58 -8.48 -10.13
N ARG A 207 13.90 -8.50 -10.15
CA ARG A 207 14.73 -8.02 -9.03
C ARG A 207 14.45 -6.55 -8.73
N LYS A 208 14.43 -5.67 -9.76
CA LYS A 208 14.11 -4.25 -9.59
C LYS A 208 12.68 -4.02 -9.08
N GLN A 209 11.73 -4.88 -9.45
CA GLN A 209 10.37 -4.83 -8.89
C GLN A 209 10.35 -5.16 -7.38
N GLN A 210 11.21 -6.05 -6.91
CA GLN A 210 11.37 -6.30 -5.48
C GLN A 210 12.01 -5.10 -4.77
N ASP A 211 13.00 -4.46 -5.38
CA ASP A 211 13.58 -3.21 -4.87
C ASP A 211 12.54 -2.09 -4.80
N LEU A 212 11.60 -2.03 -5.76
CA LEU A 212 10.48 -1.08 -5.75
C LEU A 212 9.58 -1.26 -4.51
N VAL A 213 9.33 -2.51 -4.09
CA VAL A 213 8.56 -2.80 -2.86
C VAL A 213 9.29 -2.25 -1.64
N ALA A 214 10.61 -2.42 -1.56
CA ALA A 214 11.41 -1.86 -0.47
C ALA A 214 11.36 -0.32 -0.44
N ARG A 215 11.43 0.34 -1.61
CA ARG A 215 11.29 1.80 -1.71
C ARG A 215 9.90 2.28 -1.29
N ARG A 216 8.85 1.52 -1.60
CA ARG A 216 7.49 1.83 -1.14
C ARG A 216 7.38 1.76 0.39
N ALA A 217 7.93 0.71 0.99
CA ALA A 217 7.97 0.59 2.45
C ALA A 217 8.77 1.74 3.12
N GLU A 218 9.79 2.27 2.45
CA GLU A 218 10.53 3.45 2.92
C GLU A 218 9.65 4.72 2.93
N VAL A 219 8.83 4.93 1.90
CA VAL A 219 7.84 6.03 1.87
C VAL A 219 6.85 5.88 3.03
N GLU A 220 6.26 4.70 3.21
CA GLU A 220 5.31 4.41 4.28
C GLU A 220 5.92 4.65 5.68
N ARG A 221 7.17 4.23 5.88
CA ARG A 221 7.90 4.49 7.13
C ARG A 221 8.06 5.99 7.39
N ASN A 222 8.47 6.76 6.38
CA ASN A 222 8.65 8.21 6.53
C ASN A 222 7.30 8.93 6.76
N GLN A 223 6.22 8.48 6.12
CA GLN A 223 4.87 8.98 6.38
C GLN A 223 4.41 8.67 7.80
N ALA A 224 4.71 7.47 8.31
CA ALA A 224 4.42 7.12 9.70
C ALA A 224 5.18 8.01 10.70
N ASN A 225 6.43 8.37 10.43
CA ASN A 225 7.20 9.31 11.25
C ASN A 225 6.52 10.69 11.29
N VAL A 226 6.04 11.21 10.15
CA VAL A 226 5.25 12.45 10.11
C VAL A 226 3.98 12.30 10.96
N GLY A 227 3.27 11.17 10.87
CA GLY A 227 2.08 10.90 11.68
C GLY A 227 2.35 10.91 13.19
N VAL A 228 3.52 10.41 13.63
CA VAL A 228 3.93 10.49 15.05
C VAL A 228 4.10 11.94 15.48
N ILE A 229 4.78 12.76 14.68
CA ILE A 229 4.97 14.18 15.01
C ILE A 229 3.63 14.95 14.97
N ASP A 230 2.75 14.66 14.01
CA ASP A 230 1.42 15.28 13.95
C ASP A 230 0.59 14.95 15.20
N SER A 231 0.67 13.70 15.71
CA SER A 231 0.04 13.31 16.97
C SER A 231 0.63 14.08 18.16
N GLN A 232 1.96 14.22 18.23
CA GLN A 232 2.62 15.01 19.28
C GLN A 232 2.22 16.48 19.19
N ILE A 233 2.11 17.07 18.00
CA ILE A 233 1.61 18.44 17.82
C ILE A 233 0.16 18.56 18.27
N ALA A 234 -0.69 17.59 18.00
CA ALA A 234 -2.06 17.58 18.53
C ALA A 234 -2.08 17.55 20.06
N ASP A 235 -1.22 16.76 20.69
CA ASP A 235 -1.09 16.67 22.15
C ASP A 235 -0.52 17.94 22.80
N THR A 236 0.01 18.93 22.02
CA THR A 236 0.35 20.26 22.53
C THR A 236 -0.86 21.14 22.80
N THR A 237 -2.04 20.77 22.35
CA THR A 237 -3.27 21.54 22.53
C THR A 237 -4.15 20.84 23.56
N LEU A 238 -4.48 21.53 24.64
CA LEU A 238 -5.34 21.05 25.71
C LEU A 238 -6.76 21.51 25.47
N THR A 239 -7.70 20.58 25.40
CA THR A 239 -9.12 20.87 25.18
C THR A 239 -9.98 20.36 26.35
N ALA A 240 -11.12 21.01 26.57
CA ALA A 240 -12.07 20.58 27.58
C ALA A 240 -12.73 19.24 27.21
N PRO A 241 -12.65 18.19 28.05
CA PRO A 241 -13.29 16.90 27.78
C PRO A 241 -14.80 16.91 28.09
N VAL A 242 -15.26 17.87 28.90
CA VAL A 242 -16.65 18.03 29.36
C VAL A 242 -17.03 19.51 29.39
N ASP A 243 -18.33 19.78 29.39
CA ASP A 243 -18.83 21.11 29.70
C ASP A 243 -18.69 21.37 31.20
N GLY A 244 -18.33 22.58 31.57
CA GLY A 244 -18.16 22.90 32.99
C GLY A 244 -17.59 24.29 33.25
N VAL A 245 -17.05 24.47 34.43
CA VAL A 245 -16.41 25.72 34.86
C VAL A 245 -15.00 25.43 35.36
N VAL A 246 -14.07 26.32 35.06
CA VAL A 246 -12.71 26.25 35.59
C VAL A 246 -12.72 26.52 37.08
N LEU A 247 -12.41 25.52 37.92
CA LEU A 247 -12.37 25.63 39.36
C LEU A 247 -11.03 26.13 39.90
N VAL A 248 -9.94 25.61 39.28
CA VAL A 248 -8.58 25.94 39.73
C VAL A 248 -7.70 26.05 38.49
N ARG A 249 -6.83 27.02 38.49
CA ARG A 249 -5.75 27.22 37.56
C ARG A 249 -4.41 26.92 38.27
N SER A 250 -3.72 25.88 37.84
CA SER A 250 -2.52 25.36 38.51
C SER A 250 -1.23 25.71 37.79
N ALA A 251 -1.28 26.36 36.63
CA ALA A 251 -0.10 26.72 35.86
C ALA A 251 -0.24 28.07 35.15
N ASP A 252 0.90 28.74 34.91
CA ASP A 252 0.97 30.04 34.24
C ASP A 252 1.70 29.97 32.90
N PRO A 253 1.34 30.81 31.91
CA PRO A 253 2.08 30.94 30.67
C PRO A 253 3.56 31.25 30.93
N GLY A 254 4.44 30.53 30.24
CA GLY A 254 5.90 30.62 30.40
C GLY A 254 6.50 29.50 31.26
N GLU A 255 5.70 28.75 32.04
CA GLU A 255 6.17 27.64 32.83
C GLU A 255 6.47 26.40 31.98
N VAL A 256 7.41 25.59 32.43
CA VAL A 256 7.75 24.28 31.85
C VAL A 256 7.05 23.19 32.63
N LEU A 257 6.14 22.48 31.97
CA LEU A 257 5.30 21.46 32.56
C LEU A 257 5.81 20.05 32.21
N ALA A 258 5.75 19.15 33.18
CA ALA A 258 5.94 17.74 32.93
C ALA A 258 4.65 17.08 32.38
N ALA A 259 4.77 15.96 31.69
CA ALA A 259 3.61 15.19 31.27
C ALA A 259 2.76 14.74 32.46
N GLY A 260 1.44 14.90 32.39
CA GLY A 260 0.51 14.53 33.45
C GLY A 260 0.37 15.56 34.58
N THR A 261 1.12 16.68 34.57
CA THR A 261 0.96 17.76 35.56
C THR A 261 -0.39 18.47 35.32
N PRO A 262 -1.29 18.54 36.31
CA PRO A 262 -2.54 19.26 36.15
C PRO A 262 -2.34 20.75 35.88
N VAL A 263 -2.96 21.23 34.81
CA VAL A 263 -2.93 22.64 34.39
C VAL A 263 -4.20 23.37 34.90
N LEU A 264 -5.32 22.71 34.75
CA LEU A 264 -6.63 23.19 35.09
C LEU A 264 -7.45 22.09 35.76
N THR A 265 -8.31 22.47 36.72
CA THR A 265 -9.35 21.59 37.23
C THR A 265 -10.71 22.11 36.81
N LEU A 266 -11.46 21.31 36.05
CA LEU A 266 -12.82 21.61 35.63
C LEU A 266 -13.85 21.00 36.61
N GLY A 267 -14.96 21.69 36.82
CA GLY A 267 -16.11 21.20 37.59
C GLY A 267 -17.38 21.15 36.76
N GLU A 268 -18.08 20.01 36.76
CA GLU A 268 -19.40 19.86 36.12
C GLU A 268 -20.48 20.44 37.07
N ILE A 269 -20.67 21.75 37.04
CA ILE A 269 -21.56 22.46 37.97
C ILE A 269 -23.06 22.17 37.73
N ASP A 270 -23.42 21.81 36.51
CA ASP A 270 -24.84 21.59 36.14
C ASP A 270 -25.43 20.30 36.75
N LYS A 271 -24.56 19.38 37.20
CA LYS A 271 -24.94 18.10 37.82
C LYS A 271 -24.31 17.92 39.19
N PRO A 272 -24.67 18.78 40.17
CA PRO A 272 -24.19 18.61 41.54
C PRO A 272 -24.82 17.40 42.21
N TRP A 273 -24.14 16.88 43.22
CA TRP A 273 -24.77 15.93 44.12
C TRP A 273 -24.53 16.35 45.55
N PHE A 274 -25.58 16.10 46.35
CA PHE A 274 -25.48 16.18 47.80
C PHE A 274 -24.82 14.91 48.33
N ARG A 275 -23.79 15.06 49.13
CA ARG A 275 -23.19 13.98 49.91
C ARG A 275 -23.70 14.07 51.35
N GLY A 276 -24.50 13.09 51.77
CA GLY A 276 -25.02 12.98 53.09
C GLY A 276 -24.83 11.61 53.72
N TYR A 277 -25.08 11.51 54.99
CA TYR A 277 -24.87 10.30 55.78
C TYR A 277 -26.13 9.87 56.47
N VAL A 278 -26.63 8.68 56.20
CA VAL A 278 -27.82 8.09 56.80
C VAL A 278 -27.43 7.20 57.96
N PRO A 279 -27.97 7.40 59.19
CA PRO A 279 -27.74 6.50 60.31
C PRO A 279 -28.24 5.08 60.01
N GLN A 280 -27.49 4.04 60.45
CA GLN A 280 -27.81 2.64 60.24
C GLN A 280 -29.29 2.30 60.62
N SER A 281 -29.78 2.85 61.70
CA SER A 281 -31.14 2.62 62.17
C SER A 281 -32.26 3.08 61.24
N LYS A 282 -31.95 3.93 60.27
CA LYS A 282 -32.89 4.48 59.30
C LYS A 282 -32.63 4.06 57.86
N LEU A 283 -31.57 3.27 57.61
CA LEU A 283 -31.16 2.84 56.28
C LEU A 283 -32.26 2.06 55.54
N GLY A 284 -32.97 1.16 56.22
CA GLY A 284 -34.02 0.34 55.60
C GLY A 284 -35.23 1.13 55.06
N ARG A 285 -35.29 2.46 55.31
CA ARG A 285 -36.33 3.35 54.80
C ARG A 285 -35.88 4.23 53.64
N VAL A 286 -34.61 4.07 53.20
CA VAL A 286 -34.02 4.86 52.12
C VAL A 286 -33.80 3.93 50.92
N GLN A 287 -34.32 4.33 49.76
CA GLN A 287 -34.25 3.55 48.53
C GLN A 287 -33.62 4.33 47.39
N LEU A 288 -32.97 3.61 46.48
CA LEU A 288 -32.47 4.18 45.24
C LEU A 288 -33.66 4.74 44.43
N GLY A 289 -33.45 5.91 43.80
CA GLY A 289 -34.47 6.59 43.00
C GLY A 289 -35.45 7.44 43.82
N GLN A 290 -35.40 7.39 45.16
CA GLN A 290 -36.28 8.16 46.03
C GLN A 290 -36.05 9.68 45.89
N GLY A 291 -37.14 10.45 45.81
CA GLY A 291 -37.08 11.90 45.73
C GLY A 291 -36.65 12.55 47.06
N VAL A 292 -35.86 13.58 46.97
CA VAL A 292 -35.28 14.33 48.08
C VAL A 292 -35.45 15.81 47.81
N GLU A 293 -35.82 16.58 48.83
CA GLU A 293 -35.79 18.06 48.79
C GLU A 293 -34.52 18.54 49.49
N VAL A 294 -33.69 19.32 48.75
CA VAL A 294 -32.46 19.91 49.28
C VAL A 294 -32.67 21.40 49.50
N ARG A 295 -32.22 21.89 50.66
CA ARG A 295 -32.31 23.30 51.06
C ARG A 295 -30.94 23.82 51.44
N SER A 296 -30.68 25.08 51.13
CA SER A 296 -29.46 25.78 51.52
C SER A 296 -29.84 27.01 52.36
N ASP A 297 -29.08 27.27 53.41
CA ASP A 297 -29.23 28.47 54.20
C ASP A 297 -29.00 29.76 53.42
N SER A 298 -28.17 29.69 52.35
CA SER A 298 -27.92 30.82 51.46
C SER A 298 -29.13 31.19 50.59
N TYR A 299 -30.08 30.25 50.41
CA TYR A 299 -31.29 30.44 49.60
C TYR A 299 -32.48 29.83 50.30
N PRO A 300 -32.97 30.43 51.44
CA PRO A 300 -33.95 29.83 52.34
C PRO A 300 -35.30 29.60 51.67
N GLU A 301 -35.69 30.44 50.70
CA GLU A 301 -36.96 30.34 49.98
C GLU A 301 -36.94 29.27 48.87
N LYS A 302 -35.75 28.77 48.48
CA LYS A 302 -35.59 27.81 47.36
C LYS A 302 -35.48 26.38 47.85
N ARG A 303 -36.13 25.50 47.10
CA ARG A 303 -36.06 24.06 47.28
C ARG A 303 -35.55 23.41 46.00
N TYR A 304 -34.43 22.70 46.11
CA TYR A 304 -33.84 22.01 45.01
C TYR A 304 -34.30 20.55 45.00
N ARG A 305 -34.81 20.08 43.88
CA ARG A 305 -35.21 18.68 43.72
C ARG A 305 -34.02 17.81 43.53
N GLY A 306 -33.99 16.67 44.18
CA GLY A 306 -32.95 15.68 44.03
C GLY A 306 -33.49 14.27 44.03
N ARG A 307 -32.66 13.34 43.63
CA ARG A 307 -32.95 11.91 43.63
C ARG A 307 -31.75 11.13 44.16
N ILE A 308 -32.02 10.13 45.02
CA ILE A 308 -30.96 9.25 45.52
C ILE A 308 -30.44 8.38 44.40
N THR A 309 -29.15 8.53 44.03
CA THR A 309 -28.48 7.79 42.96
C THR A 309 -27.51 6.74 43.49
N PHE A 310 -27.08 6.86 44.73
CA PHE A 310 -26.16 5.93 45.34
C PHE A 310 -26.35 5.80 46.85
N ILE A 311 -26.23 4.59 47.34
CA ILE A 311 -26.18 4.24 48.76
C ILE A 311 -24.96 3.34 48.96
N ALA A 312 -24.05 3.73 49.87
CA ALA A 312 -22.85 2.95 50.12
C ALA A 312 -23.22 1.57 50.73
N SER A 313 -22.55 0.52 50.25
CA SER A 313 -22.70 -0.84 50.79
C SER A 313 -21.92 -1.05 52.10
N GLU A 314 -20.96 -0.19 52.39
CA GLU A 314 -20.15 -0.25 53.57
C GLU A 314 -20.47 0.93 54.50
N ALA A 315 -20.47 0.65 55.81
CA ALA A 315 -20.65 1.69 56.82
C ALA A 315 -19.40 2.51 57.01
N GLU A 316 -19.57 3.81 57.13
CA GLU A 316 -18.51 4.76 57.48
C GLU A 316 -18.72 5.24 58.95
N PHE A 317 -17.61 5.57 59.60
CA PHE A 317 -17.70 6.21 60.92
C PHE A 317 -17.99 7.71 60.76
N THR A 318 -18.82 8.29 61.61
CA THR A 318 -19.09 9.74 61.55
C THR A 318 -17.78 10.52 61.67
N PRO A 319 -17.48 11.46 60.79
CA PRO A 319 -16.23 12.24 60.81
C PRO A 319 -16.32 13.38 61.87
N LYS A 320 -16.62 13.08 63.13
CA LYS A 320 -16.50 14.04 64.23
C LYS A 320 -15.29 13.72 65.09
N GLN A 321 -14.48 14.74 65.37
CA GLN A 321 -13.44 14.66 66.41
C GLN A 321 -14.17 14.42 67.76
N ILE A 322 -13.93 13.24 68.33
CA ILE A 322 -14.55 12.78 69.57
C ILE A 322 -13.84 13.46 70.74
N GLN A 323 -14.56 14.30 71.49
CA GLN A 323 -14.02 14.91 72.72
C GLN A 323 -14.57 14.29 73.99
N THR A 324 -15.52 13.35 73.99
CA THR A 324 -16.09 12.71 75.15
C THR A 324 -16.36 11.22 74.95
N GLN A 325 -16.20 10.44 76.04
CA GLN A 325 -16.29 8.96 76.07
C GLN A 325 -17.73 8.41 75.91
N GLU A 326 -18.75 9.24 75.79
CA GLU A 326 -20.19 8.81 75.75
C GLU A 326 -20.79 8.82 74.33
N GLU A 327 -20.22 9.41 73.36
CA GLU A 327 -20.71 9.33 72.00
C GLU A 327 -20.13 8.09 71.29
N ARG A 328 -20.79 6.94 71.46
CA ARG A 328 -20.55 5.74 70.69
C ARG A 328 -20.55 6.07 69.20
N VAL A 329 -19.49 5.75 68.48
CA VAL A 329 -19.35 5.84 67.02
C VAL A 329 -20.60 5.27 66.34
N LYS A 330 -21.44 6.14 65.82
CA LYS A 330 -22.66 5.74 65.10
C LYS A 330 -22.26 5.39 63.67
N LEU A 331 -22.50 4.15 63.29
CA LEU A 331 -22.35 3.72 61.91
C LEU A 331 -23.32 4.49 61.01
N VAL A 332 -22.78 5.08 59.93
CA VAL A 332 -23.56 5.83 58.96
C VAL A 332 -23.24 5.29 57.54
N TYR A 333 -24.19 5.41 56.69
CA TYR A 333 -24.04 5.03 55.27
C TYR A 333 -24.09 6.29 54.43
N ARG A 334 -23.05 6.45 53.58
CA ARG A 334 -22.98 7.56 52.68
C ARG A 334 -24.02 7.40 51.56
N ILE A 335 -24.73 8.45 51.27
CA ILE A 335 -25.63 8.54 50.12
C ILE A 335 -25.20 9.66 49.20
N LYS A 336 -25.47 9.49 47.88
CA LYS A 336 -25.40 10.57 46.91
C LYS A 336 -26.81 10.85 46.42
N VAL A 337 -27.16 12.11 46.41
CA VAL A 337 -28.41 12.62 45.86
C VAL A 337 -28.05 13.56 44.72
N GLU A 338 -28.37 13.20 43.51
CA GLU A 338 -28.23 14.10 42.36
C GLU A 338 -29.26 15.22 42.50
N VAL A 339 -28.80 16.47 42.38
CA VAL A 339 -29.60 17.66 42.64
C VAL A 339 -29.66 18.52 41.39
N GLU A 340 -30.83 19.02 41.05
CA GLU A 340 -30.99 19.97 39.94
C GLU A 340 -30.45 21.35 40.34
N ASN A 341 -29.61 21.96 39.51
CA ASN A 341 -28.99 23.27 39.76
C ASN A 341 -29.14 24.22 38.57
N PRO A 342 -30.35 24.50 38.07
CA PRO A 342 -30.59 25.27 36.87
C PRO A 342 -30.04 26.70 36.92
N GLY A 343 -29.96 27.29 38.10
CA GLY A 343 -29.40 28.64 38.33
C GLY A 343 -27.93 28.67 38.69
N ARG A 344 -27.22 27.50 38.73
CA ARG A 344 -25.83 27.37 39.18
C ARG A 344 -25.56 28.01 40.54
N GLU A 345 -26.57 28.04 41.41
CA GLU A 345 -26.54 28.69 42.72
C GLU A 345 -25.84 27.83 43.76
N LEU A 346 -26.00 26.51 43.66
CA LEU A 346 -25.30 25.56 44.51
C LEU A 346 -23.81 25.57 44.15
N LYS A 347 -22.97 25.81 45.15
CA LYS A 347 -21.52 25.88 45.00
C LYS A 347 -20.81 24.67 45.62
N LEU A 348 -19.59 24.41 45.23
CA LEU A 348 -18.76 23.34 45.77
C LEU A 348 -18.60 23.50 47.30
N SER A 349 -18.72 22.40 48.02
CA SER A 349 -18.63 22.33 49.49
C SER A 349 -19.67 23.14 50.23
N MET A 350 -20.71 23.68 49.56
CA MET A 350 -21.79 24.41 50.18
C MET A 350 -22.55 23.48 51.14
N PRO A 351 -22.70 23.88 52.44
CA PRO A 351 -23.48 23.10 53.36
C PRO A 351 -24.98 23.20 53.01
N VAL A 352 -25.66 22.07 53.01
CA VAL A 352 -27.08 21.97 52.68
C VAL A 352 -27.75 20.86 53.48
N ASP A 353 -29.05 21.01 53.71
CA ASP A 353 -29.89 20.01 54.36
C ASP A 353 -30.79 19.30 53.35
N ALA A 354 -30.83 17.99 53.42
CA ALA A 354 -31.66 17.14 52.58
C ALA A 354 -32.83 16.55 53.42
N GLU A 355 -34.05 16.72 52.91
CA GLU A 355 -35.28 16.15 53.53
C GLU A 355 -35.74 14.95 52.66
N ILE A 356 -35.72 13.76 53.24
CA ILE A 356 -36.24 12.54 52.64
C ILE A 356 -37.65 12.26 53.27
N ARG A 357 -38.63 12.25 52.40
CA ARG A 357 -40.00 11.88 52.84
C ARG A 357 -40.15 10.37 52.65
N PHE A 358 -40.50 9.71 53.78
CA PHE A 358 -40.85 8.29 53.71
C PHE A 358 -42.29 8.15 53.20
N GLN A 359 -42.50 7.30 52.24
CA GLN A 359 -43.83 6.80 51.89
C GLN A 359 -44.36 5.90 52.95
#